data_fb2565e02859c559523bdc137e3ff4c3
#
_entry.id   fb2565e02859c559523bdc137e3ff4c3
#
_cell.length_a   1.000
_cell.length_b   1.000
_cell.length_c   1.000
_cell.angle_alpha   90.00
_cell.angle_beta   90.00
_cell.angle_gamma   90.00
#
_symmetry.space_group_name_H-M   'P 1'
#
loop_
_entity.id
_entity.type
_entity.pdbx_description
1 polymer ?
#
loop_
_entity_poly.entity_id
_entity_poly.type
_entity_poly.pdbx_seq_one_letter_code
_entity_poly.pdbx_strand_id
1 'polypeptide(L)'
;MKKLKTNFEFADERGEFIEVWRGDQWKEINFFTALKGAVRGGHYHKETSELFFVVAGRCEVEIKDLKTGQNEKFSVGYKDIFMVEPYEAHFITAVEDLKVVTFLNRPFDKERPDT
;
A
#
# COMPACT_ATOMS: atom_id res chain seq x y z
N MET A 1 -4.91 0.37 10.22
CA MET A 1 -4.41 1.05 8.99
C MET A 1 -3.99 2.47 9.33
N LYS A 2 -2.93 2.94 8.71
CA LYS A 2 -2.42 4.29 8.92
C LYS A 2 -2.29 5.01 7.59
N LYS A 3 -2.90 6.18 7.47
CA LYS A 3 -2.60 7.10 6.38
C LYS A 3 -1.35 7.88 6.76
N LEU A 4 -0.37 7.92 5.87
CA LEU A 4 0.92 8.51 6.12
C LEU A 4 1.21 9.61 5.11
N LYS A 5 2.27 10.34 5.34
CA LYS A 5 2.80 11.33 4.40
C LYS A 5 4.20 10.93 4.01
N THR A 6 4.61 11.34 2.80
CA THR A 6 5.99 11.19 2.37
C THR A 6 6.92 11.90 3.35
N ASN A 7 8.14 11.37 3.49
CA ASN A 7 9.11 11.93 4.43
C ASN A 7 9.64 13.30 3.98
N PHE A 8 9.83 13.46 2.68
CA PHE A 8 10.37 14.69 2.09
C PHE A 8 9.95 14.79 0.64
N GLU A 9 9.59 15.99 0.19
CA GLU A 9 9.26 16.27 -1.20
C GLU A 9 9.94 17.55 -1.65
N PHE A 10 10.40 17.54 -2.89
CA PHE A 10 11.01 18.71 -3.56
C PHE A 10 10.58 18.70 -5.01
N ALA A 11 10.25 19.89 -5.54
CA ALA A 11 9.88 20.04 -6.94
C ALA A 11 10.52 21.30 -7.52
N ASP A 12 10.93 21.21 -8.78
CA ASP A 12 11.43 22.33 -9.56
C ASP A 12 11.01 22.14 -11.03
N GLU A 13 11.56 22.96 -11.95
CA GLU A 13 11.21 22.87 -13.36
C GLU A 13 11.56 21.55 -14.03
N ARG A 14 12.39 20.71 -13.41
CA ARG A 14 12.75 19.38 -13.93
C ARG A 14 11.76 18.31 -13.52
N GLY A 15 10.94 18.54 -12.48
CA GLY A 15 10.02 17.57 -11.96
C GLY A 15 10.08 17.48 -10.44
N GLU A 16 9.76 16.30 -9.91
CA GLU A 16 9.64 16.06 -8.48
C GLU A 16 10.68 15.06 -7.96
N PHE A 17 11.08 15.27 -6.73
CA PHE A 17 11.83 14.28 -5.94
C PHE A 17 11.02 13.99 -4.68
N ILE A 18 10.75 12.72 -4.42
CA ILE A 18 9.94 12.31 -3.28
C ILE A 18 10.70 11.25 -2.50
N GLU A 19 10.99 11.52 -1.23
CA GLU A 19 11.51 10.50 -0.33
C GLU A 19 10.32 9.81 0.33
N VAL A 20 10.01 8.61 -0.16
CA VAL A 20 8.83 7.85 0.26
C VAL A 20 8.95 7.36 1.69
N TRP A 21 10.13 6.88 2.06
CA TRP A 21 10.40 6.31 3.37
C TRP A 21 11.88 6.38 3.69
N ARG A 22 12.19 6.50 4.97
CA ARG A 22 13.57 6.42 5.47
C ARG A 22 13.61 5.46 6.65
N GLY A 23 14.51 4.47 6.61
CA GLY A 23 14.65 3.47 7.66
C GLY A 23 15.06 2.13 7.07
N ASP A 24 15.22 1.14 7.93
CA ASP A 24 15.72 -0.19 7.55
C ASP A 24 14.71 -1.32 7.80
N GLN A 25 13.47 -0.99 8.14
CA GLN A 25 12.47 -2.00 8.48
C GLN A 25 11.89 -2.77 7.29
N TRP A 26 12.04 -2.25 6.08
CA TRP A 26 11.47 -2.89 4.89
C TRP A 26 12.46 -3.88 4.31
N LYS A 27 12.01 -5.12 4.16
CA LYS A 27 12.84 -6.24 3.70
C LYS A 27 12.49 -6.72 2.31
N GLU A 28 11.34 -6.29 1.79
CA GLU A 28 10.90 -6.64 0.45
C GLU A 28 10.20 -5.45 -0.18
N ILE A 29 10.47 -5.19 -1.45
CA ILE A 29 9.84 -4.12 -2.22
C ILE A 29 9.27 -4.72 -3.48
N ASN A 30 7.98 -4.47 -3.75
CA ASN A 30 7.31 -4.97 -4.93
C ASN A 30 6.65 -3.82 -5.70
N PHE A 31 6.45 -4.05 -6.97
CA PHE A 31 5.70 -3.14 -7.84
C PHE A 31 4.57 -3.91 -8.48
N PHE A 32 3.36 -3.36 -8.45
CA PHE A 32 2.25 -3.98 -9.17
C PHE A 32 1.45 -2.95 -9.95
N THR A 33 0.73 -3.43 -10.94
CA THR A 33 -0.23 -2.63 -11.70
C THR A 33 -1.60 -3.27 -11.58
N ALA A 34 -2.63 -2.46 -11.78
CA ALA A 34 -4.00 -2.94 -11.88
C ALA A 34 -4.73 -2.10 -12.92
N LEU A 35 -5.38 -2.76 -13.87
CA LEU A 35 -6.18 -2.07 -14.86
C LEU A 35 -7.45 -1.53 -14.22
N LYS A 36 -7.98 -0.44 -14.78
CA LYS A 36 -9.24 0.16 -14.31
C LYS A 36 -10.30 -0.93 -14.11
N GLY A 37 -10.93 -0.92 -12.93
CA GLY A 37 -11.96 -1.87 -12.55
C GLY A 37 -11.44 -3.14 -11.88
N ALA A 38 -10.15 -3.42 -11.95
CA ALA A 38 -9.58 -4.60 -11.32
C ALA A 38 -9.53 -4.44 -9.80
N VAL A 39 -9.71 -5.56 -9.10
CA VAL A 39 -9.62 -5.63 -7.64
C VAL A 39 -8.44 -6.47 -7.27
N ARG A 40 -7.60 -5.95 -6.38
CA ARG A 40 -6.47 -6.70 -5.82
C ARG A 40 -6.61 -6.77 -4.31
N GLY A 41 -6.01 -7.81 -3.70
CA GLY A 41 -6.07 -8.02 -2.27
C GLY A 41 -7.08 -9.11 -1.93
N GLY A 42 -7.93 -8.85 -0.92
CA GLY A 42 -8.88 -9.82 -0.41
C GLY A 42 -8.24 -10.77 0.58
N HIS A 43 -7.14 -10.36 1.22
CA HIS A 43 -6.41 -11.16 2.19
C HIS A 43 -5.92 -10.29 3.34
N TYR A 44 -5.35 -10.92 4.34
CA TYR A 44 -4.72 -10.25 5.45
C TYR A 44 -3.44 -10.99 5.83
N HIS A 45 -2.57 -10.29 6.53
CA HIS A 45 -1.34 -10.86 7.07
C HIS A 45 -1.45 -10.99 8.59
N LYS A 46 -0.75 -11.94 9.17
CA LYS A 46 -0.71 -12.12 10.63
C LYS A 46 0.49 -11.43 11.25
N GLU A 47 1.58 -11.30 10.51
CA GLU A 47 2.86 -10.78 11.02
C GLU A 47 3.44 -9.67 10.16
N THR A 48 2.95 -9.50 8.94
CA THR A 48 3.52 -8.56 7.98
C THR A 48 2.78 -7.23 8.02
N SER A 49 3.55 -6.14 8.09
CA SER A 49 3.05 -4.79 7.80
C SER A 49 3.45 -4.46 6.36
N GLU A 50 2.53 -3.87 5.62
CA GLU A 50 2.74 -3.55 4.22
C GLU A 50 2.43 -2.08 3.96
N LEU A 51 3.41 -1.36 3.40
CA LEU A 51 3.28 0.04 3.02
C LEU A 51 2.97 0.13 1.54
N PHE A 52 1.99 0.95 1.17
CA PHE A 52 1.59 1.18 -0.22
C PHE A 52 1.90 2.61 -0.61
N PHE A 53 2.58 2.79 -1.72
CA PHE A 53 2.86 4.10 -2.31
C PHE A 53 2.30 4.13 -3.73
N VAL A 54 1.35 5.04 -3.99
CA VAL A 54 0.70 5.13 -5.30
C VAL A 54 1.58 5.96 -6.24
N VAL A 55 2.02 5.32 -7.33
CA VAL A 55 2.88 5.95 -8.34
C VAL A 55 2.06 6.61 -9.44
N ALA A 56 0.93 6.02 -9.81
CA ALA A 56 0.05 6.56 -10.84
C ALA A 56 -1.36 6.01 -10.68
N GLY A 57 -2.34 6.78 -11.09
CA GLY A 57 -3.74 6.38 -11.07
C GLY A 57 -4.41 6.69 -9.73
N ARG A 58 -5.61 6.16 -9.58
CA ARG A 58 -6.45 6.30 -8.38
C ARG A 58 -7.09 4.98 -8.04
N CYS A 59 -7.29 4.75 -6.75
CA CYS A 59 -7.98 3.55 -6.31
C CYS A 59 -8.83 3.83 -5.07
N GLU A 60 -9.79 2.95 -4.84
CA GLU A 60 -10.52 2.90 -3.58
C GLU A 60 -9.94 1.75 -2.75
N VAL A 61 -9.73 2.02 -1.48
CA VAL A 61 -9.18 1.05 -0.54
C VAL A 61 -10.23 0.77 0.52
N GLU A 62 -10.48 -0.51 0.77
CA GLU A 62 -11.32 -0.96 1.88
C GLU A 62 -10.46 -1.77 2.82
N ILE A 63 -10.47 -1.41 4.10
CA ILE A 63 -9.72 -2.10 5.15
C ILE A 63 -10.71 -2.57 6.20
N LYS A 64 -10.67 -3.86 6.51
CA LYS A 64 -11.44 -4.42 7.60
C LYS A 64 -10.52 -4.92 8.70
N ASP A 65 -10.63 -4.33 9.89
CA ASP A 65 -9.89 -4.77 11.04
C ASP A 65 -10.56 -6.02 11.61
N LEU A 66 -9.88 -7.15 11.53
CA LEU A 66 -10.44 -8.44 11.95
C LEU A 66 -10.49 -8.59 13.47
N LYS A 67 -9.79 -7.75 14.22
CA LYS A 67 -9.81 -7.79 15.68
C LYS A 67 -10.97 -6.99 16.26
N THR A 68 -11.30 -5.84 15.66
CA THR A 68 -12.35 -4.96 16.15
C THR A 68 -13.63 -5.04 15.34
N GLY A 69 -13.56 -5.54 14.11
CA GLY A 69 -14.68 -5.56 13.17
C GLY A 69 -14.92 -4.23 12.48
N GLN A 70 -14.10 -3.21 12.76
CA GLN A 70 -14.24 -1.92 12.11
C GLN A 70 -13.89 -1.99 10.64
N ASN A 71 -14.58 -1.21 9.83
CA ASN A 71 -14.37 -1.14 8.39
C ASN A 71 -14.13 0.31 7.98
N GLU A 72 -13.11 0.52 7.14
CA GLU A 72 -12.79 1.84 6.60
C GLU A 72 -12.74 1.78 5.09
N LYS A 73 -13.23 2.83 4.44
CA LYS A 73 -13.10 3.02 2.99
C LYS A 73 -12.55 4.40 2.73
N PHE A 74 -11.59 4.48 1.81
CA PHE A 74 -11.01 5.77 1.42
C PHE A 74 -10.47 5.68 -0.01
N SER A 75 -10.27 6.83 -0.62
CA SER A 75 -9.67 6.94 -1.96
C SER A 75 -8.25 7.46 -1.84
N VAL A 76 -7.36 6.92 -2.65
CA VAL A 76 -5.98 7.39 -2.75
C VAL A 76 -5.59 7.56 -4.21
N GLY A 77 -4.63 8.42 -4.45
CA GLY A 77 -4.09 8.71 -5.77
C GLY A 77 -2.60 8.96 -5.71
N TYR A 78 -2.07 9.57 -6.75
CA TYR A 78 -0.64 9.84 -6.91
C TYR A 78 -0.02 10.44 -5.63
N LYS A 79 1.07 9.85 -5.17
CA LYS A 79 1.87 10.21 -3.99
C LYS A 79 1.24 9.84 -2.64
N ASP A 80 0.03 9.32 -2.63
CA ASP A 80 -0.56 8.90 -1.37
C ASP A 80 0.11 7.65 -0.84
N ILE A 81 0.24 7.59 0.48
CA ILE A 81 0.86 6.50 1.22
C ILE A 81 -0.12 6.02 2.28
N PHE A 82 -0.25 4.70 2.40
CA PHE A 82 -0.95 4.13 3.54
C PHE A 82 -0.27 2.81 3.94
N MET A 83 -0.45 2.43 5.19
CA MET A 83 0.12 1.21 5.72
C MET A 83 -0.97 0.30 6.26
N VAL A 84 -0.93 -0.96 5.86
CA VAL A 84 -1.81 -2.02 6.34
C VAL A 84 -1.04 -2.82 7.38
N GLU A 85 -1.67 -2.97 8.56
CA GLU A 85 -1.07 -3.67 9.70
C GLU A 85 -1.57 -5.12 9.75
N PRO A 86 -0.93 -5.98 10.56
CA PRO A 86 -1.43 -7.35 10.75
C PRO A 86 -2.90 -7.39 11.14
N TYR A 87 -3.60 -8.41 10.65
CA TYR A 87 -5.03 -8.65 10.88
C TYR A 87 -5.95 -7.58 10.27
N GLU A 88 -5.44 -6.79 9.33
CA GLU A 88 -6.27 -5.88 8.53
C GLU A 88 -6.43 -6.47 7.13
N ALA A 89 -7.64 -6.94 6.82
CA ALA A 89 -7.96 -7.42 5.47
C ALA A 89 -8.14 -6.21 4.57
N HIS A 90 -7.53 -6.25 3.38
CA HIS A 90 -7.52 -5.11 2.49
C HIS A 90 -7.95 -5.50 1.08
N PHE A 91 -8.70 -4.58 0.45
CA PHE A 91 -9.17 -4.68 -0.92
C PHE A 91 -8.85 -3.37 -1.62
N ILE A 92 -8.28 -3.45 -2.81
CA ILE A 92 -7.91 -2.28 -3.60
C ILE A 92 -8.60 -2.39 -4.95
N THR A 93 -9.46 -1.42 -5.25
CA THR A 93 -10.18 -1.36 -6.52
C THR A 93 -9.62 -0.20 -7.34
N ALA A 94 -9.08 -0.51 -8.52
CA ALA A 94 -8.53 0.51 -9.41
C ALA A 94 -9.67 1.30 -10.05
N VAL A 95 -9.70 2.61 -9.81
CA VAL A 95 -10.65 3.54 -10.44
C VAL A 95 -10.11 4.03 -11.78
N GLU A 96 -8.80 4.08 -11.88
CA GLU A 96 -8.03 4.34 -13.10
C GLU A 96 -6.93 3.29 -13.17
N ASP A 97 -6.26 3.18 -14.32
CA ASP A 97 -5.09 2.30 -14.41
C ASP A 97 -4.08 2.67 -13.34
N LEU A 98 -3.71 1.71 -12.51
CA LEU A 98 -3.04 1.92 -11.25
C LEU A 98 -1.62 1.37 -11.28
N LYS A 99 -0.68 2.11 -10.68
CA LYS A 99 0.69 1.66 -10.45
C LYS A 99 1.04 1.93 -8.99
N VAL A 100 1.51 0.89 -8.30
CA VAL A 100 1.77 0.96 -6.86
C VAL A 100 3.08 0.24 -6.54
N VAL A 101 3.86 0.85 -5.65
CA VAL A 101 5.02 0.20 -5.03
C VAL A 101 4.62 -0.19 -3.61
N THR A 102 4.96 -1.41 -3.20
CA THR A 102 4.70 -1.87 -1.85
C THR A 102 5.99 -2.25 -1.14
N PHE A 103 6.01 -2.05 0.17
CA PHE A 103 7.13 -2.35 1.03
C PHE A 103 6.63 -3.27 2.14
N LEU A 104 7.31 -4.41 2.34
CA LEU A 104 6.94 -5.38 3.36
C LEU A 104 8.06 -5.48 4.39
N ASN A 105 7.71 -5.55 5.67
CA ASN A 105 8.69 -5.62 6.75
C ASN A 105 9.26 -7.02 6.96
N ARG A 106 8.74 -8.02 6.23
CA ARG A 106 9.33 -9.37 6.20
C ARG A 106 9.21 -9.95 4.80
N PRO A 107 10.23 -10.72 4.34
CA PRO A 107 10.20 -11.31 3.01
C PRO A 107 9.10 -12.36 2.88
N PHE A 108 8.56 -12.48 1.67
CA PHE A 108 7.66 -13.58 1.34
C PHE A 108 8.40 -14.91 1.39
N ASP A 109 7.81 -15.89 2.07
CA ASP A 109 8.35 -17.24 2.19
C ASP A 109 7.33 -18.21 1.62
N LYS A 110 7.68 -18.90 0.54
CA LYS A 110 6.79 -19.89 -0.11
C LYS A 110 6.37 -21.01 0.83
N GLU A 111 7.24 -21.37 1.76
CA GLU A 111 7.00 -22.51 2.66
C GLU A 111 6.20 -22.10 3.89
N ARG A 112 6.25 -20.80 4.23
CA ARG A 112 5.50 -20.24 5.35
C ARG A 112 4.89 -18.89 4.96
N PRO A 113 3.97 -18.89 3.99
CA PRO A 113 3.35 -17.62 3.58
C PRO A 113 2.52 -17.03 4.71
N ASP A 114 2.61 -15.70 4.85
CA ASP A 114 1.85 -14.95 5.85
C ASP A 114 0.63 -14.31 5.18
N THR A 115 -0.24 -15.14 4.64
CA THR A 115 -1.47 -14.67 4.01
C THR A 115 -2.62 -15.61 4.34
#